data_748dcc2c14f08b0c74e5facde9c9e6ed
#
_entry.id   748dcc2c14f08b0c74e5facde9c9e6ed
#
_cell.length_a   1.000
_cell.length_b   1.000
_cell.length_c   1.000
_cell.angle_alpha   90.00
_cell.angle_beta   90.00
_cell.angle_gamma   90.00
#
_symmetry.space_group_name_H-M   'P 1'
#
loop_
_entity.id
_entity.type
_entity.pdbx_description
1 polymer ?
#
loop_
_entity_poly.entity_id
_entity_poly.type
_entity_poly.pdbx_seq_one_letter_code
_entity_poly.pdbx_strand_id
1 'polypeptide(L)'
;MKKKAKKTKAVSKKSAAAKKTLRAAVAAPVGPADIVDIPPKNTFNKNLSSATEATMVRLLGVPGEKTKDCSPAIGAFKKRVKSRVDVGPFKVSGLDIAVKSLKAVFDEAEEQISNVVAVVKNDGMLCVRHKRTNSNSFSNHSWGTAIDLFFGTQAVPQGTPKTHRGILQLVPFFNKHGWYWGAGFSGKSVDSMHFELAEETIRNSTATS
;
A
#
# COMPACT_ATOMS: atom_id res chain seq x y z
N MET A 1 81.19 45.58 32.87
CA MET A 1 80.29 45.18 31.79
C MET A 1 79.23 44.21 32.35
N LYS A 2 78.02 44.69 32.50
CA LYS A 2 76.90 43.90 33.12
C LYS A 2 75.98 43.40 32.05
N LYS A 3 75.84 42.02 31.85
CA LYS A 3 74.90 41.42 30.99
C LYS A 3 73.53 41.25 31.67
N LYS A 4 72.50 41.92 31.17
CA LYS A 4 71.14 41.72 31.63
C LYS A 4 70.55 40.45 31.01
N ALA A 5 70.07 39.55 31.89
CA ALA A 5 69.30 38.39 31.49
C ALA A 5 67.82 38.78 31.31
N LYS A 6 67.27 38.48 30.11
CA LYS A 6 65.82 38.60 29.80
C LYS A 6 65.08 37.38 30.32
N LYS A 7 64.16 37.55 31.24
CA LYS A 7 63.16 36.55 31.62
C LYS A 7 62.07 36.50 30.57
N THR A 8 61.93 35.40 29.90
CA THR A 8 60.78 35.11 29.03
C THR A 8 59.66 34.48 29.88
N LYS A 9 58.54 35.16 29.94
CA LYS A 9 57.26 34.63 30.49
C LYS A 9 56.66 33.61 29.56
N ALA A 10 56.53 32.35 30.03
CA ALA A 10 55.71 31.33 29.35
C ALA A 10 54.23 31.65 29.62
N VAL A 11 53.53 31.90 28.50
CA VAL A 11 52.08 32.03 28.54
C VAL A 11 51.46 30.65 28.39
N SER A 12 50.86 30.14 29.47
CA SER A 12 50.09 28.91 29.50
C SER A 12 48.80 29.10 28.72
N LYS A 13 48.68 28.48 27.55
CA LYS A 13 47.41 28.33 26.82
C LYS A 13 46.58 27.25 27.48
N LYS A 14 45.59 27.62 28.26
CA LYS A 14 44.50 26.74 28.65
C LYS A 14 43.65 26.39 27.42
N SER A 15 43.72 25.13 26.97
CA SER A 15 42.83 24.60 25.94
C SER A 15 41.42 24.45 26.55
N ALA A 16 40.50 25.25 26.14
CA ALA A 16 39.09 25.04 26.39
C ALA A 16 38.61 23.81 25.59
N ALA A 17 38.54 22.66 26.28
CA ALA A 17 37.85 21.49 25.69
C ALA A 17 36.37 21.81 25.51
N ALA A 18 35.99 22.05 24.27
CA ALA A 18 34.57 22.20 23.88
C ALA A 18 33.84 20.90 24.20
N LYS A 19 33.03 20.88 25.25
CA LYS A 19 32.03 19.84 25.50
C LYS A 19 31.03 19.85 24.35
N LYS A 20 31.28 18.99 23.34
CA LYS A 20 30.30 18.67 22.31
C LYS A 20 29.21 17.80 22.96
N THR A 21 28.15 18.43 23.45
CA THR A 21 26.96 17.74 23.93
C THR A 21 26.36 17.02 22.73
N LEU A 22 26.53 15.69 22.62
CA LEU A 22 25.75 14.86 21.70
C LEU A 22 24.28 15.01 22.16
N ARG A 23 23.51 15.86 21.49
CA ARG A 23 22.08 15.72 21.47
C ARG A 23 21.80 14.37 20.79
N ALA A 24 21.37 13.38 21.56
CA ALA A 24 20.74 12.20 21.00
C ALA A 24 19.63 12.70 20.07
N ALA A 25 19.75 12.42 18.78
CA ALA A 25 18.69 12.70 17.85
C ALA A 25 17.50 11.88 18.31
N VAL A 26 16.48 12.54 18.87
CA VAL A 26 15.19 11.89 19.12
C VAL A 26 14.73 11.40 17.76
N ALA A 27 14.68 10.07 17.59
CA ALA A 27 14.17 9.49 16.35
C ALA A 27 12.81 10.11 16.06
N ALA A 28 12.59 10.59 14.84
CA ALA A 28 11.30 11.12 14.46
C ALA A 28 10.21 10.08 14.80
N PRO A 29 9.05 10.51 15.29
CA PRO A 29 8.00 9.58 15.65
C PRO A 29 7.64 8.73 14.43
N VAL A 30 7.64 7.42 14.64
CA VAL A 30 7.39 6.41 13.60
C VAL A 30 5.93 6.51 13.19
N GLY A 31 5.66 6.83 11.92
CA GLY A 31 4.31 7.07 11.40
C GLY A 31 3.89 6.11 10.28
N PRO A 32 2.59 6.12 9.91
CA PRO A 32 2.07 5.27 8.83
C PRO A 32 2.74 5.49 7.46
N ALA A 33 3.30 6.68 7.20
CA ALA A 33 3.98 7.02 5.94
C ALA A 33 5.45 6.56 5.88
N ASP A 34 6.01 6.02 6.96
CA ASP A 34 7.39 5.53 6.96
C ASP A 34 7.54 4.35 6.00
N ILE A 35 8.65 4.36 5.26
CA ILE A 35 8.99 3.26 4.34
C ILE A 35 9.76 2.19 5.10
N VAL A 36 9.25 0.97 5.03
CA VAL A 36 9.80 -0.21 5.70
C VAL A 36 9.96 -1.37 4.72
N ASP A 37 10.66 -2.42 5.14
CA ASP A 37 10.79 -3.64 4.34
C ASP A 37 9.46 -4.43 4.32
N ILE A 38 9.16 -5.06 3.19
CA ILE A 38 8.10 -6.06 3.09
C ILE A 38 8.52 -7.28 3.93
N PRO A 39 7.66 -7.78 4.84
CA PRO A 39 7.99 -8.97 5.64
C PRO A 39 8.06 -10.24 4.78
N PRO A 40 8.59 -11.35 5.31
CA PRO A 40 8.62 -12.63 4.60
C PRO A 40 7.24 -13.06 4.09
N LYS A 41 7.15 -13.57 2.86
CA LYS A 41 5.88 -13.89 2.18
C LYS A 41 5.01 -14.94 2.90
N ASN A 42 5.59 -15.76 3.75
CA ASN A 42 4.87 -16.74 4.57
C ASN A 42 4.13 -16.13 5.77
N THR A 43 4.23 -14.81 5.98
CA THR A 43 3.59 -14.10 7.12
C THR A 43 2.26 -13.45 6.78
N PHE A 44 1.92 -13.34 5.49
CA PHE A 44 0.68 -12.73 5.00
C PHE A 44 0.06 -13.57 3.86
N ASN A 45 -1.14 -13.20 3.39
CA ASN A 45 -1.90 -13.90 2.34
C ASN A 45 -2.09 -15.41 2.60
N LYS A 46 -2.17 -15.85 3.85
CA LYS A 46 -2.36 -17.26 4.18
C LYS A 46 -3.69 -17.75 3.62
N ASN A 47 -3.65 -18.83 2.84
CA ASN A 47 -4.80 -19.43 2.16
C ASN A 47 -5.52 -18.47 1.18
N LEU A 48 -4.83 -17.45 0.71
CA LEU A 48 -5.31 -16.51 -0.29
C LEU A 48 -4.38 -16.53 -1.51
N SER A 49 -4.97 -16.56 -2.69
CA SER A 49 -4.29 -16.51 -3.98
C SER A 49 -4.73 -15.29 -4.78
N SER A 50 -3.85 -14.76 -5.62
CA SER A 50 -4.19 -13.71 -6.58
C SER A 50 -5.24 -14.22 -7.57
N ALA A 51 -6.31 -13.46 -7.78
CA ALA A 51 -7.36 -13.83 -8.70
C ALA A 51 -6.86 -13.82 -10.16
N THR A 52 -7.07 -14.93 -10.87
CA THR A 52 -6.65 -15.07 -12.25
C THR A 52 -7.62 -14.40 -13.22
N GLU A 53 -7.11 -13.85 -14.35
CA GLU A 53 -7.97 -13.31 -15.39
C GLU A 53 -9.00 -14.32 -15.90
N ALA A 54 -8.60 -15.59 -16.03
CA ALA A 54 -9.50 -16.66 -16.47
C ALA A 54 -10.70 -16.83 -15.52
N THR A 55 -10.46 -16.83 -14.20
CA THR A 55 -11.52 -16.86 -13.20
C THR A 55 -12.40 -15.62 -13.26
N MET A 56 -11.80 -14.44 -13.36
CA MET A 56 -12.51 -13.17 -13.42
C MET A 56 -13.43 -13.09 -14.64
N VAL A 57 -12.92 -13.43 -15.84
CA VAL A 57 -13.73 -13.46 -17.07
C VAL A 57 -14.85 -14.49 -16.98
N ARG A 58 -14.56 -15.68 -16.47
CA ARG A 58 -15.54 -16.76 -16.35
C ARG A 58 -16.69 -16.41 -15.39
N LEU A 59 -16.40 -15.81 -14.26
CA LEU A 59 -17.37 -15.55 -13.19
C LEU A 59 -18.03 -14.18 -13.27
N LEU A 60 -17.32 -13.18 -13.76
CA LEU A 60 -17.78 -11.79 -13.78
C LEU A 60 -18.00 -11.25 -15.20
N GLY A 61 -17.53 -11.98 -16.22
CA GLY A 61 -17.57 -11.55 -17.62
C GLY A 61 -16.43 -10.61 -18.02
N VAL A 62 -16.35 -10.26 -19.30
CA VAL A 62 -15.37 -9.32 -19.83
C VAL A 62 -15.72 -7.91 -19.35
N PRO A 63 -14.78 -7.17 -18.74
CA PRO A 63 -15.09 -5.89 -18.10
C PRO A 63 -15.19 -4.72 -19.07
N GLY A 64 -14.54 -4.82 -20.22
CA GLY A 64 -14.45 -3.76 -21.23
C GLY A 64 -13.35 -4.01 -22.24
N GLU A 65 -12.78 -2.95 -22.79
CA GLU A 65 -11.67 -3.02 -23.72
C GLU A 65 -10.32 -3.11 -22.98
N LYS A 66 -9.41 -3.90 -23.54
CA LYS A 66 -8.07 -4.10 -22.98
C LYS A 66 -7.11 -3.02 -23.50
N THR A 67 -7.24 -1.82 -22.97
CA THR A 67 -6.49 -0.63 -23.36
C THR A 67 -5.37 -0.30 -22.37
N LYS A 68 -4.48 0.62 -22.72
CA LYS A 68 -3.43 1.12 -21.82
C LYS A 68 -4.01 1.98 -20.70
N ASP A 69 -4.95 2.84 -21.04
CA ASP A 69 -5.61 3.78 -20.13
C ASP A 69 -6.98 3.24 -19.72
N CYS A 70 -7.61 3.86 -18.73
CA CYS A 70 -8.93 3.42 -18.26
C CYS A 70 -9.98 3.58 -19.35
N SER A 71 -10.66 2.50 -19.71
CA SER A 71 -11.83 2.47 -20.60
C SER A 71 -13.12 2.27 -19.79
N PRO A 72 -14.29 2.58 -20.36
CA PRO A 72 -15.57 2.34 -19.69
C PRO A 72 -15.84 0.85 -19.45
N ALA A 73 -16.44 0.55 -18.29
CA ALA A 73 -17.01 -0.77 -18.03
C ALA A 73 -18.21 -1.04 -18.94
N ILE A 74 -18.30 -2.26 -19.48
CA ILE A 74 -19.37 -2.69 -20.42
C ILE A 74 -20.05 -3.99 -19.95
N GLY A 75 -21.08 -4.40 -20.70
CA GLY A 75 -21.76 -5.69 -20.51
C GLY A 75 -22.48 -5.85 -19.20
N ALA A 76 -22.73 -7.11 -18.82
CA ALA A 76 -23.44 -7.48 -17.60
C ALA A 76 -22.70 -7.02 -16.32
N PHE A 77 -21.39 -7.04 -16.36
CA PHE A 77 -20.52 -6.57 -15.26
C PHE A 77 -20.86 -5.14 -14.84
N LYS A 78 -21.10 -4.22 -15.80
CA LYS A 78 -21.42 -2.81 -15.53
C LYS A 78 -22.60 -2.65 -14.55
N LYS A 79 -23.62 -3.54 -14.63
CA LYS A 79 -24.81 -3.49 -13.75
C LYS A 79 -24.46 -3.75 -12.27
N ARG A 80 -23.36 -4.43 -12.01
CA ARG A 80 -22.88 -4.75 -10.66
C ARG A 80 -21.90 -3.69 -10.11
N VAL A 81 -21.48 -2.72 -10.92
CA VAL A 81 -20.61 -1.64 -10.48
C VAL A 81 -21.38 -0.67 -9.59
N LYS A 82 -20.87 -0.43 -8.40
CA LYS A 82 -21.32 0.65 -7.50
C LYS A 82 -20.39 1.84 -7.67
N SER A 83 -20.98 3.03 -7.75
CA SER A 83 -20.23 4.26 -8.01
C SER A 83 -20.18 5.15 -6.77
N ARG A 84 -18.98 5.68 -6.44
CA ARG A 84 -18.75 6.67 -5.38
C ARG A 84 -19.30 6.28 -4.03
N VAL A 85 -19.19 4.99 -3.68
CA VAL A 85 -19.62 4.48 -2.37
C VAL A 85 -18.60 4.90 -1.31
N ASP A 86 -19.11 5.38 -0.20
CA ASP A 86 -18.33 5.70 0.98
C ASP A 86 -17.91 4.43 1.71
N VAL A 87 -16.59 4.26 1.92
CA VAL A 87 -16.01 3.09 2.60
C VAL A 87 -15.28 3.48 3.90
N GLY A 88 -15.51 4.69 4.37
CA GLY A 88 -14.88 5.27 5.56
C GLY A 88 -13.89 6.38 5.18
N PRO A 89 -12.62 6.11 4.94
CA PRO A 89 -11.63 7.15 4.69
C PRO A 89 -11.80 7.88 3.34
N PHE A 90 -12.51 7.28 2.38
CA PHE A 90 -12.72 7.84 1.04
C PHE A 90 -13.90 7.17 0.32
N LYS A 91 -14.21 7.66 -0.88
CA LYS A 91 -15.22 7.07 -1.78
C LYS A 91 -14.57 6.34 -2.92
N VAL A 92 -15.11 5.17 -3.27
CA VAL A 92 -14.64 4.31 -4.36
C VAL A 92 -15.76 3.93 -5.32
N SER A 93 -15.37 3.51 -6.52
CA SER A 93 -16.25 2.81 -7.46
C SER A 93 -15.67 1.42 -7.73
N GLY A 94 -16.49 0.39 -7.69
CA GLY A 94 -16.04 -0.98 -7.90
C GLY A 94 -17.19 -1.98 -7.93
N LEU A 95 -16.85 -3.27 -8.03
CA LEU A 95 -17.82 -4.35 -7.98
C LEU A 95 -18.55 -4.35 -6.63
N ASP A 96 -19.86 -4.62 -6.64
CA ASP A 96 -20.73 -4.61 -5.47
C ASP A 96 -20.16 -5.36 -4.25
N ILE A 97 -19.71 -6.62 -4.47
CA ILE A 97 -19.10 -7.45 -3.41
C ILE A 97 -17.78 -6.87 -2.90
N ALA A 98 -16.97 -6.29 -3.80
CA ALA A 98 -15.68 -5.72 -3.44
C ALA A 98 -15.86 -4.44 -2.61
N VAL A 99 -16.78 -3.56 -3.01
CA VAL A 99 -17.08 -2.33 -2.26
C VAL A 99 -17.64 -2.64 -0.88
N LYS A 100 -18.55 -3.63 -0.78
CA LYS A 100 -19.11 -4.09 0.50
C LYS A 100 -18.02 -4.65 1.42
N SER A 101 -17.14 -5.51 0.88
CA SER A 101 -16.02 -6.09 1.64
C SER A 101 -15.02 -5.02 2.07
N LEU A 102 -14.67 -4.06 1.17
CA LEU A 102 -13.75 -2.97 1.48
C LEU A 102 -14.28 -2.08 2.61
N LYS A 103 -15.60 -1.80 2.62
CA LYS A 103 -16.21 -1.08 3.71
C LYS A 103 -16.04 -1.83 5.05
N ALA A 104 -16.28 -3.13 5.07
CA ALA A 104 -16.10 -3.94 6.28
C ALA A 104 -14.63 -3.97 6.76
N VAL A 105 -13.66 -3.98 5.83
CA VAL A 105 -12.23 -3.83 6.18
C VAL A 105 -11.98 -2.53 6.93
N PHE A 106 -12.47 -1.40 6.41
CA PHE A 106 -12.21 -0.10 7.03
C PHE A 106 -13.06 0.14 8.28
N ASP A 107 -14.27 -0.39 8.37
CA ASP A 107 -15.07 -0.34 9.60
C ASP A 107 -14.32 -1.03 10.77
N GLU A 108 -13.78 -2.23 10.52
CA GLU A 108 -13.01 -2.95 11.54
C GLU A 108 -11.64 -2.29 11.84
N ALA A 109 -10.96 -1.80 10.81
CA ALA A 109 -9.68 -1.11 10.99
C ALA A 109 -9.84 0.21 11.76
N GLU A 110 -10.94 0.94 11.55
CA GLU A 110 -11.24 2.17 12.29
C GLU A 110 -11.37 1.93 13.79
N GLU A 111 -11.98 0.81 14.19
CA GLU A 111 -12.12 0.45 15.61
C GLU A 111 -10.77 0.19 16.31
N GLN A 112 -9.75 -0.29 15.58
CA GLN A 112 -8.50 -0.78 16.15
C GLN A 112 -7.30 0.11 15.86
N ILE A 113 -7.28 0.78 14.68
CA ILE A 113 -6.16 1.59 14.19
C ILE A 113 -6.65 2.89 13.52
N SER A 114 -7.58 3.61 14.13
CA SER A 114 -8.20 4.83 13.59
C SER A 114 -7.18 5.87 13.11
N ASN A 115 -6.05 6.01 13.82
CA ASN A 115 -4.96 6.91 13.44
C ASN A 115 -4.30 6.54 12.09
N VAL A 116 -4.36 5.28 11.68
CA VAL A 116 -3.89 4.81 10.36
C VAL A 116 -4.96 5.05 9.31
N VAL A 117 -6.21 4.70 9.61
CA VAL A 117 -7.36 4.89 8.71
C VAL A 117 -7.56 6.37 8.37
N ALA A 118 -7.40 7.28 9.34
CA ALA A 118 -7.55 8.72 9.14
C ALA A 118 -6.60 9.34 8.10
N VAL A 119 -5.47 8.70 7.79
CA VAL A 119 -4.44 9.25 6.90
C VAL A 119 -4.14 8.37 5.68
N VAL A 120 -4.84 7.25 5.51
CA VAL A 120 -4.71 6.41 4.32
C VAL A 120 -5.28 7.11 3.09
N LYS A 121 -4.61 6.93 1.98
CA LYS A 121 -5.00 7.45 0.66
C LYS A 121 -5.15 6.31 -0.33
N ASN A 122 -5.92 6.53 -1.41
CA ASN A 122 -6.05 5.57 -2.50
C ASN A 122 -5.67 6.19 -3.84
N ASP A 123 -5.17 5.36 -4.76
CA ASP A 123 -4.87 5.70 -6.16
C ASP A 123 -5.86 5.04 -7.14
N GLY A 124 -7.07 4.77 -6.66
CA GLY A 124 -8.18 4.25 -7.45
C GLY A 124 -8.46 2.77 -7.26
N MET A 125 -9.71 2.39 -7.63
CA MET A 125 -10.20 1.02 -7.53
C MET A 125 -10.66 0.49 -8.88
N LEU A 126 -11.62 1.13 -9.56
CA LEU A 126 -12.14 0.71 -10.87
C LEU A 126 -11.39 1.43 -12.01
N CYS A 127 -10.70 0.67 -12.83
CA CYS A 127 -10.04 1.14 -14.03
C CYS A 127 -9.90 -0.02 -15.04
N VAL A 128 -10.77 -0.04 -16.05
CA VAL A 128 -10.74 -1.10 -17.08
C VAL A 128 -9.55 -0.87 -18.00
N ARG A 129 -8.52 -1.69 -17.87
CA ARG A 129 -7.26 -1.60 -18.63
C ARG A 129 -6.46 -2.91 -18.57
N HIS A 130 -5.45 -3.04 -19.40
CA HIS A 130 -4.47 -4.13 -19.23
C HIS A 130 -3.51 -3.89 -18.05
N LYS A 131 -2.82 -4.93 -17.63
CA LYS A 131 -1.73 -4.83 -16.63
C LYS A 131 -0.60 -3.96 -17.18
N ARG A 132 0.03 -3.14 -16.34
CA ARG A 132 1.19 -2.32 -16.73
C ARG A 132 2.39 -3.16 -17.16
N THR A 133 2.52 -4.38 -16.62
CA THR A 133 3.60 -5.32 -16.90
C THR A 133 3.26 -6.34 -18.01
N ASN A 134 2.01 -6.41 -18.46
CA ASN A 134 1.56 -7.36 -19.49
C ASN A 134 0.30 -6.83 -20.21
N SER A 135 0.46 -6.33 -21.44
CA SER A 135 -0.65 -5.80 -22.26
C SER A 135 -1.66 -6.86 -22.72
N ASN A 136 -1.31 -8.14 -22.62
CA ASN A 136 -2.20 -9.24 -23.02
C ASN A 136 -3.18 -9.66 -21.90
N SER A 137 -3.04 -9.10 -20.70
CA SER A 137 -3.87 -9.47 -19.57
C SER A 137 -4.54 -8.26 -18.93
N PHE A 138 -5.84 -8.39 -18.56
CA PHE A 138 -6.53 -7.39 -17.77
C PHE A 138 -5.91 -7.26 -16.36
N SER A 139 -5.86 -6.04 -15.87
CA SER A 139 -5.64 -5.75 -14.46
C SER A 139 -6.91 -6.09 -13.65
N ASN A 140 -6.79 -6.54 -12.39
CA ASN A 140 -7.93 -6.80 -11.52
C ASN A 140 -8.70 -5.51 -11.15
N HIS A 141 -8.09 -4.35 -11.30
CA HIS A 141 -8.81 -3.06 -11.31
C HIS A 141 -9.91 -2.99 -12.38
N SER A 142 -9.78 -3.76 -13.46
CA SER A 142 -10.79 -3.76 -14.55
C SER A 142 -12.17 -4.21 -14.09
N TRP A 143 -12.24 -5.04 -13.05
CA TRP A 143 -13.51 -5.44 -12.44
C TRP A 143 -13.86 -4.64 -11.18
N GLY A 144 -13.03 -3.65 -10.81
CA GLY A 144 -13.21 -2.93 -9.56
C GLY A 144 -13.14 -3.86 -8.34
N THR A 145 -12.26 -4.88 -8.41
CA THR A 145 -11.97 -5.84 -7.33
C THR A 145 -10.58 -5.65 -6.75
N ALA A 146 -9.87 -4.62 -7.17
CA ALA A 146 -8.57 -4.23 -6.65
C ALA A 146 -8.55 -2.75 -6.28
N ILE A 147 -7.74 -2.39 -5.31
CA ILE A 147 -7.51 -1.02 -4.85
C ILE A 147 -6.04 -0.80 -4.55
N ASP A 148 -5.53 0.38 -4.89
CA ASP A 148 -4.17 0.81 -4.56
C ASP A 148 -4.22 1.81 -3.42
N LEU A 149 -3.46 1.52 -2.33
CA LEU A 149 -3.42 2.33 -1.12
C LEU A 149 -2.00 2.83 -0.82
N PHE A 150 -1.91 4.04 -0.30
CA PHE A 150 -0.63 4.60 0.09
C PHE A 150 -0.77 5.60 1.26
N PHE A 151 0.37 6.03 1.79
CA PHE A 151 0.47 7.04 2.86
C PHE A 151 1.42 8.16 2.44
N GLY A 152 1.30 9.32 3.09
CA GLY A 152 2.16 10.45 2.77
C GLY A 152 1.85 11.09 1.41
N THR A 153 2.89 11.39 0.62
CA THR A 153 2.76 12.14 -0.63
C THR A 153 2.89 11.28 -1.88
N GLN A 154 3.46 10.09 -1.78
CA GLN A 154 3.74 9.22 -2.93
C GLN A 154 3.56 7.75 -2.55
N ALA A 155 3.07 6.96 -3.49
CA ALA A 155 3.05 5.51 -3.39
C ALA A 155 4.49 4.94 -3.50
N VAL A 156 4.70 3.76 -2.92
CA VAL A 156 5.95 3.02 -3.12
C VAL A 156 5.95 2.41 -4.52
N PRO A 157 7.01 2.60 -5.34
CA PRO A 157 7.05 2.10 -6.70
C PRO A 157 6.94 0.57 -6.76
N GLN A 158 6.18 0.06 -7.75
CA GLN A 158 6.10 -1.37 -8.06
C GLN A 158 7.49 -1.96 -8.34
N GLY A 159 7.71 -3.21 -7.94
CA GLY A 159 8.98 -3.93 -8.11
C GLY A 159 10.00 -3.67 -7.00
N THR A 160 9.65 -2.89 -5.97
CA THR A 160 10.53 -2.65 -4.82
C THR A 160 10.16 -3.53 -3.63
N PRO A 161 11.14 -3.98 -2.80
CA PRO A 161 10.89 -4.78 -1.61
C PRO A 161 10.53 -3.89 -0.40
N LYS A 162 9.83 -2.78 -0.62
CA LYS A 162 9.47 -1.79 0.38
C LYS A 162 7.96 -1.54 0.38
N THR A 163 7.46 -1.04 1.51
CA THR A 163 6.06 -0.65 1.68
C THR A 163 5.95 0.49 2.70
N HIS A 164 4.80 1.13 2.78
CA HIS A 164 4.49 2.02 3.89
C HIS A 164 4.17 1.20 5.15
N ARG A 165 4.60 1.67 6.31
CA ARG A 165 4.26 1.06 7.61
C ARG A 165 2.76 0.91 7.82
N GLY A 166 1.97 1.92 7.42
CA GLY A 166 0.51 1.88 7.52
C GLY A 166 -0.12 0.77 6.66
N ILE A 167 0.49 0.42 5.52
CA ILE A 167 0.06 -0.75 4.73
C ILE A 167 0.22 -2.03 5.55
N LEU A 168 1.37 -2.24 6.21
CA LEU A 168 1.58 -3.42 7.05
C LEU A 168 0.53 -3.54 8.16
N GLN A 169 0.08 -2.40 8.72
CA GLN A 169 -0.95 -2.38 9.75
C GLN A 169 -2.34 -2.72 9.18
N LEU A 170 -2.61 -2.41 7.91
CA LEU A 170 -3.86 -2.74 7.23
C LEU A 170 -3.92 -4.19 6.72
N VAL A 171 -2.78 -4.81 6.37
CA VAL A 171 -2.72 -6.17 5.77
C VAL A 171 -3.54 -7.21 6.55
N PRO A 172 -3.50 -7.30 7.89
CA PRO A 172 -4.28 -8.30 8.63
C PRO A 172 -5.80 -8.16 8.39
N PHE A 173 -6.31 -6.94 8.34
CA PHE A 173 -7.73 -6.67 8.07
C PHE A 173 -8.12 -7.05 6.65
N PHE A 174 -7.32 -6.64 5.67
CA PHE A 174 -7.53 -7.02 4.28
C PHE A 174 -7.52 -8.54 4.09
N ASN A 175 -6.51 -9.24 4.64
CA ASN A 175 -6.44 -10.71 4.54
C ASN A 175 -7.63 -11.40 5.22
N LYS A 176 -8.07 -10.92 6.39
CA LYS A 176 -9.25 -11.44 7.10
C LYS A 176 -10.52 -11.34 6.26
N HIS A 177 -10.67 -10.27 5.50
CA HIS A 177 -11.80 -10.03 4.61
C HIS A 177 -11.61 -10.58 3.20
N GLY A 178 -10.62 -11.47 2.99
CA GLY A 178 -10.41 -12.19 1.74
C GLY A 178 -9.76 -11.37 0.63
N TRP A 179 -8.94 -10.37 0.98
CA TRP A 179 -8.13 -9.60 0.04
C TRP A 179 -6.69 -10.09 0.03
N TYR A 180 -6.18 -10.35 -1.16
CA TYR A 180 -4.77 -10.67 -1.38
C TYR A 180 -3.95 -9.39 -1.47
N TRP A 181 -2.84 -9.31 -0.75
CA TRP A 181 -1.91 -8.19 -0.83
C TRP A 181 -0.87 -8.42 -1.92
N GLY A 182 -0.71 -7.46 -2.85
CA GLY A 182 0.17 -7.55 -4.02
C GLY A 182 1.67 -7.63 -3.73
N ALA A 183 2.10 -7.41 -2.48
CA ALA A 183 3.46 -7.74 -2.04
C ALA A 183 3.78 -9.25 -2.17
N GLY A 184 2.77 -10.09 -2.28
CA GLY A 184 2.91 -11.52 -2.57
C GLY A 184 3.31 -11.85 -4.01
N PHE A 185 3.18 -10.93 -4.97
CA PHE A 185 3.62 -11.12 -6.34
C PHE A 185 5.13 -11.35 -6.43
N SER A 186 5.64 -11.69 -7.60
CA SER A 186 7.06 -12.06 -7.78
C SER A 186 7.81 -11.08 -8.68
N GLY A 187 9.12 -10.92 -8.42
CA GLY A 187 10.02 -10.12 -9.25
C GLY A 187 9.54 -8.67 -9.39
N LYS A 188 9.55 -8.17 -10.61
CA LYS A 188 9.13 -6.78 -10.93
C LYS A 188 7.62 -6.52 -10.74
N SER A 189 6.82 -7.57 -10.48
CA SER A 189 5.38 -7.44 -10.23
C SER A 189 5.05 -7.22 -8.75
N VAL A 190 6.00 -7.30 -7.83
CA VAL A 190 5.76 -6.96 -6.41
C VAL A 190 5.14 -5.58 -6.33
N ASP A 191 3.97 -5.49 -5.69
CA ASP A 191 3.19 -4.25 -5.65
C ASP A 191 2.59 -4.06 -4.25
N SER A 192 3.29 -3.31 -3.42
CA SER A 192 2.95 -3.17 -2.01
C SER A 192 1.80 -2.21 -1.73
N MET A 193 1.38 -1.41 -2.71
CA MET A 193 0.18 -0.57 -2.58
C MET A 193 -1.09 -1.33 -2.97
N HIS A 194 -0.98 -2.41 -3.71
CA HIS A 194 -2.07 -3.15 -4.34
C HIS A 194 -2.69 -4.19 -3.41
N PHE A 195 -4.01 -4.12 -3.27
CA PHE A 195 -4.86 -5.15 -2.68
C PHE A 195 -5.93 -5.57 -3.69
N GLU A 196 -6.22 -6.86 -3.77
CA GLU A 196 -7.27 -7.39 -4.65
C GLU A 196 -8.09 -8.48 -3.94
N LEU A 197 -9.37 -8.61 -4.27
CA LEU A 197 -10.14 -9.76 -3.80
C LEU A 197 -9.46 -11.05 -4.25
N ALA A 198 -9.19 -11.93 -3.30
CA ALA A 198 -8.52 -13.21 -3.56
C ALA A 198 -9.36 -14.11 -4.48
N GLU A 199 -8.69 -15.02 -5.19
CA GLU A 199 -9.31 -16.03 -6.05
C GLU A 199 -10.43 -16.80 -5.31
N GLU A 200 -10.17 -17.19 -4.06
CA GLU A 200 -11.09 -17.91 -3.18
C GLU A 200 -12.33 -17.05 -2.88
N THR A 201 -12.14 -15.77 -2.61
CA THR A 201 -13.24 -14.84 -2.31
C THR A 201 -14.13 -14.63 -3.53
N ILE A 202 -13.55 -14.47 -4.71
CA ILE A 202 -14.30 -14.34 -5.97
C ILE A 202 -15.11 -15.61 -6.25
N ARG A 203 -14.51 -16.79 -6.11
CA ARG A 203 -15.21 -18.08 -6.32
C ARG A 203 -16.39 -18.27 -5.36
N ASN A 204 -16.18 -18.02 -4.08
CA ASN A 204 -17.21 -18.18 -3.06
C ASN A 204 -18.38 -17.20 -3.23
N SER A 205 -18.09 -15.96 -3.64
CA SER A 205 -19.13 -14.93 -3.81
C SER A 205 -20.07 -15.18 -4.99
N THR A 206 -19.68 -16.01 -5.96
CA THR A 206 -20.49 -16.35 -7.13
C THR A 206 -21.21 -17.68 -6.99
N ALA A 207 -20.83 -18.52 -6.01
CA ALA A 207 -21.53 -19.78 -5.71
C ALA A 207 -22.83 -19.61 -4.94
N THR A 208 -23.06 -18.42 -4.33
CA THR A 208 -24.24 -18.09 -3.50
C THR A 208 -25.24 -17.16 -4.20
N SER A 209 -25.03 -16.88 -5.48
CA SER A 209 -25.92 -16.08 -6.35
C SER A 209 -26.58 -16.96 -7.38
#